data_09be276174053a3f7f49f4c092456876
#
_entry.id   09be276174053a3f7f49f4c092456876
#
_cell.length_a   1.000
_cell.length_b   1.000
_cell.length_c   1.000
_cell.angle_alpha   90.00
_cell.angle_beta   90.00
_cell.angle_gamma   90.00
#
_symmetry.space_group_name_H-M   'P 1'
#
loop_
_entity.id
_entity.type
_entity.pdbx_description
1 polymer ?
#
loop_
_entity_poly.entity_id
_entity_poly.type
_entity_poly.pdbx_seq_one_letter_code
_entity_poly.pdbx_strand_id
1 'polypeptide(L)'
;MKKTTLNNTKKMVLTAMFACLAFVLSTFVYFPTMAPFQHFVNVLAAVILGPGYGCMSALICGLLRMMSGRTIQAVTGAIFGPILGGLLYKKTKNIYLVWIGEVIGTGLLGAMASYPFMCWFYGLEAVSPFYYIPFYTPSAAVGGLMGVMVYFVLKRSGLLNRIKIDFE
;
A
#
# COMPACT_ATOMS: atom_id res chain seq x y z
N MET A 1 -17.19 -22.01 -16.56
CA MET A 1 -16.10 -22.08 -15.57
C MET A 1 -16.65 -21.62 -14.23
N LYS A 2 -16.65 -22.47 -13.18
CA LYS A 2 -17.09 -22.09 -11.83
C LYS A 2 -16.16 -20.99 -11.30
N LYS A 3 -16.68 -19.80 -11.05
CA LYS A 3 -16.00 -18.75 -10.29
C LYS A 3 -15.73 -19.29 -8.89
N THR A 4 -14.48 -19.59 -8.58
CA THR A 4 -14.07 -19.99 -7.22
C THR A 4 -14.00 -18.72 -6.38
N THR A 5 -15.10 -18.38 -5.72
CA THR A 5 -15.08 -17.40 -4.63
C THR A 5 -14.06 -17.89 -3.60
N LEU A 6 -12.96 -17.16 -3.45
CA LEU A 6 -11.98 -17.47 -2.42
C LEU A 6 -12.67 -17.39 -1.05
N ASN A 7 -12.65 -18.47 -0.29
CA ASN A 7 -13.10 -18.50 1.10
C ASN A 7 -12.46 -17.33 1.87
N ASN A 8 -13.19 -16.71 2.79
CA ASN A 8 -12.69 -15.62 3.63
C ASN A 8 -11.35 -15.96 4.28
N THR A 9 -11.12 -17.22 4.64
CA THR A 9 -9.85 -17.71 5.16
C THR A 9 -8.69 -17.49 4.19
N LYS A 10 -8.86 -17.79 2.90
CA LYS A 10 -7.81 -17.56 1.90
C LYS A 10 -7.50 -16.07 1.72
N LYS A 11 -8.52 -15.21 1.79
CA LYS A 11 -8.34 -13.75 1.75
C LYS A 11 -7.52 -13.27 2.95
N MET A 12 -7.83 -13.77 4.14
CA MET A 12 -7.10 -13.44 5.36
C MET A 12 -5.64 -13.91 5.32
N VAL A 13 -5.40 -15.15 4.88
CA VAL A 13 -4.04 -15.69 4.72
C VAL A 13 -3.23 -14.85 3.74
N LEU A 14 -3.79 -14.55 2.57
CA LEU A 14 -3.12 -13.69 1.59
C LEU A 14 -2.85 -12.28 2.15
N THR A 15 -3.79 -11.71 2.89
CA THR A 15 -3.60 -10.40 3.54
C THR A 15 -2.42 -10.43 4.51
N ALA A 16 -2.33 -11.48 5.34
CA ALA A 16 -1.21 -11.66 6.25
C ALA A 16 0.13 -11.84 5.50
N MET A 17 0.13 -12.64 4.42
CA MET A 17 1.33 -12.83 3.58
C MET A 17 1.80 -11.51 2.96
N PHE A 18 0.89 -10.69 2.42
CA PHE A 18 1.22 -9.38 1.87
C PHE A 18 1.72 -8.41 2.94
N ALA A 19 1.11 -8.44 4.14
CA ALA A 19 1.57 -7.62 5.26
C ALA A 19 2.99 -8.01 5.71
N CYS A 20 3.26 -9.31 5.84
CA CYS A 20 4.61 -9.81 6.17
C CYS A 20 5.62 -9.46 5.08
N LEU A 21 5.27 -9.66 3.81
CA LEU A 21 6.14 -9.30 2.68
C LEU A 21 6.48 -7.80 2.69
N ALA A 22 5.47 -6.94 2.87
CA ALA A 22 5.66 -5.50 2.95
C ALA A 22 6.55 -5.11 4.14
N PHE A 23 6.34 -5.74 5.31
CA PHE A 23 7.13 -5.51 6.51
C PHE A 23 8.60 -5.90 6.31
N VAL A 24 8.85 -7.12 5.85
CA VAL A 24 10.21 -7.63 5.61
C VAL A 24 10.94 -6.73 4.61
N LEU A 25 10.36 -6.49 3.43
CA LEU A 25 10.98 -5.68 2.39
C LEU A 25 11.24 -4.23 2.85
N SER A 26 10.30 -3.61 3.57
CA SER A 26 10.47 -2.24 4.07
C SER A 26 11.39 -2.12 5.28
N THR A 27 11.77 -3.23 5.90
CA THR A 27 12.73 -3.27 7.01
C THR A 27 14.15 -3.43 6.50
N PHE A 28 14.38 -4.34 5.55
CA PHE A 28 15.71 -4.61 5.02
C PHE A 28 16.17 -3.60 3.97
N VAL A 29 15.25 -3.03 3.20
CA VAL A 29 15.58 -2.01 2.20
C VAL A 29 14.96 -0.69 2.64
N TYR A 30 15.72 0.03 3.44
CA TYR A 30 15.33 1.29 4.02
C TYR A 30 16.17 2.43 3.45
N PHE A 31 15.46 3.44 2.95
CA PHE A 31 16.04 4.75 2.68
C PHE A 31 15.55 5.74 3.75
N PRO A 32 16.38 6.67 4.21
CA PRO A 32 15.91 7.72 5.11
C PRO A 32 14.66 8.39 4.55
N THR A 33 13.58 8.43 5.33
CA THR A 33 12.28 9.01 4.97
C THR A 33 11.48 8.32 3.85
N MET A 34 11.97 7.21 3.25
CA MET A 34 11.32 6.53 2.12
C MET A 34 11.10 5.04 2.39
N ALA A 35 9.95 4.48 1.98
CA ALA A 35 9.64 3.07 2.05
C ALA A 35 9.05 2.54 0.73
N PRO A 36 9.79 2.60 -0.40
CA PRO A 36 9.25 2.28 -1.73
C PRO A 36 8.71 0.85 -1.82
N PHE A 37 9.31 -0.09 -1.12
CA PHE A 37 8.85 -1.48 -1.11
C PHE A 37 7.48 -1.68 -0.46
N GLN A 38 7.10 -0.84 0.50
CA GLN A 38 5.73 -0.87 1.02
C GLN A 38 4.72 -0.46 -0.06
N HIS A 39 5.00 0.58 -0.83
CA HIS A 39 4.13 1.05 -1.91
C HIS A 39 4.09 0.06 -3.08
N PHE A 40 5.20 -0.61 -3.37
CA PHE A 40 5.26 -1.74 -4.28
C PHE A 40 4.26 -2.84 -3.90
N VAL A 41 4.29 -3.28 -2.65
CA VAL A 41 3.37 -4.31 -2.15
C VAL A 41 1.94 -3.79 -2.10
N ASN A 42 1.71 -2.52 -1.75
CA ASN A 42 0.39 -1.89 -1.73
C ASN A 42 -0.30 -1.95 -3.10
N VAL A 43 0.41 -1.65 -4.19
CA VAL A 43 -0.13 -1.73 -5.56
C VAL A 43 -0.55 -3.15 -5.90
N LEU A 44 0.27 -4.15 -5.57
CA LEU A 44 -0.08 -5.56 -5.80
C LEU A 44 -1.25 -6.01 -4.91
N ALA A 45 -1.27 -5.62 -3.64
CA ALA A 45 -2.35 -5.91 -2.70
C ALA A 45 -3.67 -5.27 -3.18
N ALA A 46 -3.65 -4.02 -3.66
CA ALA A 46 -4.81 -3.35 -4.21
C ALA A 46 -5.43 -4.11 -5.39
N VAL A 47 -4.58 -4.71 -6.25
CA VAL A 47 -5.01 -5.50 -7.42
C VAL A 47 -5.50 -6.90 -7.05
N ILE A 48 -4.81 -7.57 -6.14
CA ILE A 48 -5.04 -9.00 -5.82
C ILE A 48 -6.10 -9.15 -4.73
N LEU A 49 -6.02 -8.31 -3.69
CA LEU A 49 -6.88 -8.38 -2.50
C LEU A 49 -8.06 -7.41 -2.54
N GLY A 50 -7.93 -6.32 -3.32
CA GLY A 50 -8.88 -5.22 -3.38
C GLY A 50 -8.73 -4.18 -2.27
N PRO A 51 -9.63 -3.18 -2.25
CA PRO A 51 -9.44 -2.01 -1.39
C PRO A 51 -9.48 -2.35 0.11
N GLY A 52 -10.39 -3.22 0.56
CA GLY A 52 -10.56 -3.55 1.98
C GLY A 52 -9.39 -4.39 2.54
N TYR A 53 -9.12 -5.51 1.92
CA TYR A 53 -8.03 -6.40 2.36
C TYR A 53 -6.65 -5.83 2.05
N GLY A 54 -6.50 -5.05 0.98
CA GLY A 54 -5.27 -4.29 0.69
C GLY A 54 -4.98 -3.24 1.75
N CYS A 55 -6.01 -2.49 2.20
CA CYS A 55 -5.91 -1.57 3.33
C CYS A 55 -5.53 -2.29 4.63
N MET A 56 -6.17 -3.44 4.92
CA MET A 56 -5.86 -4.23 6.10
C MET A 56 -4.41 -4.72 6.10
N SER A 57 -3.90 -5.18 4.95
CA SER A 57 -2.50 -5.57 4.78
C SER A 57 -1.55 -4.41 5.07
N ALA A 58 -1.83 -3.22 4.53
CA ALA A 58 -1.04 -2.03 4.75
C ALA A 58 -1.08 -1.56 6.22
N LEU A 59 -2.25 -1.65 6.87
CA LEU A 59 -2.43 -1.33 8.28
C LEU A 59 -1.59 -2.26 9.17
N ILE A 60 -1.66 -3.57 8.95
CA ILE A 60 -0.88 -4.56 9.71
C ILE A 60 0.62 -4.29 9.52
N CYS A 61 1.08 -4.08 8.28
CA CYS A 61 2.47 -3.71 8.00
C CYS A 61 2.88 -2.43 8.74
N GLY A 62 2.04 -1.38 8.68
CA GLY A 62 2.29 -0.12 9.36
C GLY A 62 2.42 -0.28 10.88
N LEU A 63 1.53 -1.07 11.50
CA LEU A 63 1.59 -1.39 12.94
C LEU A 63 2.87 -2.15 13.30
N LEU A 64 3.24 -3.18 12.55
CA LEU A 64 4.48 -3.91 12.76
C LEU A 64 5.72 -3.01 12.64
N ARG A 65 5.73 -2.10 11.69
CA ARG A 65 6.81 -1.11 11.52
C ARG A 65 6.85 -0.13 12.70
N MET A 66 5.68 0.32 13.18
CA MET A 66 5.60 1.18 14.36
C MET A 66 6.11 0.47 15.61
N MET A 67 5.74 -0.80 15.81
CA MET A 67 6.27 -1.65 16.91
C MET A 67 7.78 -1.88 16.80
N SER A 68 8.34 -1.81 15.58
CA SER A 68 9.77 -1.92 15.31
C SER A 68 10.52 -0.57 15.43
N GLY A 69 9.92 0.44 16.06
CA GLY A 69 10.55 1.72 16.33
C GLY A 69 10.35 2.79 15.25
N ARG A 70 9.44 2.58 14.29
CA ARG A 70 9.06 3.63 13.33
C ARG A 70 7.99 4.54 13.95
N THR A 71 7.89 5.75 13.42
CA THR A 71 6.86 6.71 13.85
C THR A 71 5.47 6.27 13.36
N ILE A 72 4.43 6.92 13.89
CA ILE A 72 3.04 6.72 13.47
C ILE A 72 2.80 6.93 11.97
N GLN A 73 3.72 7.63 11.30
CA GLN A 73 3.72 7.79 9.84
C GLN A 73 3.70 6.47 9.07
N ALA A 74 4.27 5.40 9.66
CA ALA A 74 4.24 4.07 9.08
C ALA A 74 2.81 3.53 8.90
N VAL A 75 1.88 3.97 9.75
CA VAL A 75 0.46 3.61 9.70
C VAL A 75 -0.32 4.62 8.85
N THR A 76 -0.26 5.90 9.22
CA THR A 76 -1.07 6.96 8.58
C THR A 76 -0.73 7.15 7.11
N GLY A 77 0.52 6.98 6.73
CA GLY A 77 0.97 7.05 5.34
C GLY A 77 0.66 5.82 4.49
N ALA A 78 0.35 4.66 5.11
CA ALA A 78 0.25 3.41 4.38
C ALA A 78 -1.16 3.09 3.85
N ILE A 79 -2.22 3.53 4.53
CA ILE A 79 -3.58 3.01 4.35
C ILE A 79 -4.33 3.61 3.16
N PHE A 80 -4.09 4.87 2.83
CA PHE A 80 -4.87 5.59 1.81
C PHE A 80 -4.58 5.12 0.39
N GLY A 81 -3.32 4.76 0.10
CA GLY A 81 -2.90 4.28 -1.21
C GLY A 81 -3.64 3.02 -1.67
N PRO A 82 -3.61 1.91 -0.91
CA PRO A 82 -4.32 0.68 -1.28
C PRO A 82 -5.84 0.84 -1.36
N ILE A 83 -6.43 1.73 -0.55
CA ILE A 83 -7.87 2.03 -0.63
C ILE A 83 -8.17 2.66 -1.97
N LEU A 84 -7.51 3.78 -2.28
CA LEU A 84 -7.79 4.55 -3.49
C LEU A 84 -7.42 3.75 -4.75
N GLY A 85 -6.23 3.15 -4.76
CA GLY A 85 -5.78 2.27 -5.85
C GLY A 85 -6.71 1.08 -6.07
N GLY A 86 -7.14 0.42 -5.00
CA GLY A 86 -8.06 -0.71 -5.06
C GLY A 86 -9.46 -0.33 -5.56
N LEU A 87 -9.99 0.83 -5.16
CA LEU A 87 -11.26 1.36 -5.67
C LEU A 87 -11.18 1.69 -7.16
N LEU A 88 -10.09 2.34 -7.59
CA LEU A 88 -9.86 2.64 -9.00
C LEU A 88 -9.72 1.34 -9.81
N TYR A 89 -9.01 0.34 -9.29
CA TYR A 89 -8.89 -0.95 -9.96
C TYR A 89 -10.22 -1.69 -10.06
N LYS A 90 -11.04 -1.64 -9.02
CA LYS A 90 -12.38 -2.26 -9.05
C LYS A 90 -13.24 -1.69 -10.19
N LYS A 91 -13.17 -0.38 -10.43
CA LYS A 91 -13.94 0.30 -11.47
C LYS A 91 -13.34 0.12 -12.88
N THR A 92 -12.04 0.24 -13.03
CA THR A 92 -11.40 0.45 -14.34
C THR A 92 -10.59 -0.75 -14.84
N LYS A 93 -10.19 -1.65 -13.93
CA LYS A 93 -9.24 -2.76 -14.19
C LYS A 93 -7.90 -2.30 -14.77
N ASN A 94 -7.58 -1.02 -14.65
CA ASN A 94 -6.37 -0.41 -15.19
C ASN A 94 -5.31 -0.25 -14.11
N ILE A 95 -4.16 -0.90 -14.29
CA ILE A 95 -3.04 -0.89 -13.32
C ILE A 95 -2.41 0.51 -13.18
N TYR A 96 -2.39 1.31 -14.23
CA TYR A 96 -1.84 2.66 -14.17
C TYR A 96 -2.67 3.57 -13.26
N LEU A 97 -4.00 3.38 -13.23
CA LEU A 97 -4.87 4.11 -12.30
C LEU A 97 -4.69 3.63 -10.86
N VAL A 98 -4.31 2.35 -10.63
CA VAL A 98 -3.91 1.88 -9.30
C VAL A 98 -2.66 2.61 -8.84
N TRP A 99 -1.66 2.71 -9.70
CA TRP A 99 -0.42 3.45 -9.40
C TRP A 99 -0.69 4.92 -9.08
N ILE A 100 -1.48 5.60 -9.90
CA ILE A 100 -1.89 7.00 -9.64
C ILE A 100 -2.65 7.09 -8.30
N GLY A 101 -3.54 6.13 -8.04
CA GLY A 101 -4.27 6.03 -6.77
C GLY A 101 -3.34 5.84 -5.56
N GLU A 102 -2.27 5.03 -5.69
CA GLU A 102 -1.25 4.87 -4.66
C GLU A 102 -0.49 6.18 -4.44
N VAL A 103 -0.07 6.86 -5.51
CA VAL A 103 0.67 8.12 -5.42
C VAL A 103 -0.17 9.23 -4.78
N ILE A 104 -1.43 9.38 -5.19
CA ILE A 104 -2.34 10.38 -4.60
C ILE A 104 -2.72 9.97 -3.17
N GLY A 105 -3.10 8.71 -2.97
CA GLY A 105 -3.52 8.21 -1.67
C GLY A 105 -2.44 8.33 -0.61
N THR A 106 -1.24 7.86 -0.91
CA THR A 106 -0.11 7.91 0.03
C THR A 106 0.61 9.25 -0.03
N GLY A 107 0.98 9.71 -1.23
CA GLY A 107 1.81 10.89 -1.42
C GLY A 107 1.13 12.20 -1.02
N LEU A 108 -0.20 12.27 -1.16
CA LEU A 108 -0.97 13.47 -0.80
C LEU A 108 -1.79 13.24 0.47
N LEU A 109 -2.78 12.35 0.43
CA LEU A 109 -3.71 12.16 1.55
C LEU A 109 -3.01 11.58 2.79
N GLY A 110 -2.17 10.57 2.62
CA GLY A 110 -1.40 9.97 3.71
C GLY A 110 -0.37 10.93 4.30
N ALA A 111 0.29 11.71 3.46
CA ALA A 111 1.23 12.74 3.89
C ALA A 111 0.54 13.82 4.74
N MET A 112 -0.60 14.34 4.27
CA MET A 112 -1.38 15.33 5.00
C MET A 112 -1.96 14.77 6.30
N ALA A 113 -2.48 13.53 6.26
CA ALA A 113 -3.01 12.86 7.45
C ALA A 113 -1.93 12.57 8.50
N SER A 114 -0.69 12.34 8.09
CA SER A 114 0.43 12.10 9.01
C SER A 114 0.80 13.33 9.84
N TYR A 115 0.60 14.51 9.29
CA TYR A 115 1.01 15.77 9.90
C TYR A 115 0.45 16.02 11.31
N PRO A 116 -0.90 15.99 11.53
CA PRO A 116 -1.45 16.24 12.86
C PRO A 116 -0.98 15.20 13.90
N PHE A 117 -0.83 13.93 13.50
CA PHE A 117 -0.34 12.90 14.41
C PHE A 117 1.13 13.12 14.81
N MET A 118 1.96 13.63 13.90
CA MET A 118 3.34 13.95 14.21
C MET A 118 3.44 15.16 15.15
N CYS A 119 2.58 16.17 14.99
CA CYS A 119 2.52 17.30 15.91
C CYS A 119 2.06 16.83 17.31
N TRP A 120 1.01 16.01 17.41
CA TRP A 120 0.42 15.59 18.68
C TRP A 120 1.29 14.59 19.46
N PHE A 121 1.86 13.59 18.77
CA PHE A 121 2.57 12.50 19.46
C PHE A 121 4.08 12.70 19.53
N TYR A 122 4.66 13.48 18.65
CA TYR A 122 6.11 13.66 18.55
C TYR A 122 6.56 15.11 18.75
N GLY A 123 5.63 16.03 19.04
CA GLY A 123 5.97 17.43 19.32
C GLY A 123 6.58 18.16 18.12
N LEU A 124 6.26 17.75 16.90
CA LEU A 124 6.76 18.43 15.71
C LEU A 124 6.21 19.85 15.68
N GLU A 125 7.09 20.84 15.50
CA GLU A 125 6.66 22.22 15.30
C GLU A 125 5.77 22.33 14.06
N ALA A 126 4.66 23.07 14.21
CA ALA A 126 3.64 23.20 13.16
C ALA A 126 4.17 24.07 12.01
N VAL A 127 4.78 23.45 11.00
CA VAL A 127 5.31 24.16 9.82
C VAL A 127 4.23 24.25 8.73
N SER A 128 3.70 23.10 8.27
CA SER A 128 2.66 23.03 7.21
C SER A 128 2.08 21.64 7.10
N PRO A 129 0.77 21.47 6.83
CA PRO A 129 0.17 20.18 6.50
C PRO A 129 0.78 19.49 5.26
N PHE A 130 1.44 20.28 4.39
CA PHE A 130 2.08 19.78 3.16
C PHE A 130 3.52 19.32 3.36
N TYR A 131 4.05 19.43 4.58
CA TYR A 131 5.46 19.18 4.90
C TYR A 131 5.94 17.79 4.44
N TYR A 132 5.11 16.76 4.54
CA TYR A 132 5.51 15.39 4.21
C TYR A 132 5.31 14.99 2.74
N ILE A 133 4.63 15.81 1.92
CA ILE A 133 4.35 15.49 0.51
C ILE A 133 5.63 15.22 -0.29
N PRO A 134 6.69 16.08 -0.24
CA PRO A 134 7.90 15.85 -1.02
C PRO A 134 8.68 14.59 -0.63
N PHE A 135 8.43 14.03 0.55
CA PHE A 135 9.04 12.78 1.00
C PHE A 135 8.20 11.54 0.62
N TYR A 136 6.89 11.63 0.71
CA TYR A 136 5.99 10.49 0.45
C TYR A 136 5.75 10.27 -1.04
N THR A 137 5.59 11.35 -1.81
CA THR A 137 5.27 11.27 -3.24
C THR A 137 6.32 10.53 -4.06
N PRO A 138 7.63 10.82 -3.96
CA PRO A 138 8.66 10.08 -4.69
C PRO A 138 8.71 8.60 -4.27
N SER A 139 8.56 8.31 -2.98
CA SER A 139 8.53 6.94 -2.45
C SER A 139 7.37 6.13 -3.03
N ALA A 140 6.16 6.71 -3.04
CA ALA A 140 4.97 6.08 -3.60
C ALA A 140 5.06 5.94 -5.13
N ALA A 141 5.64 6.92 -5.82
CA ALA A 141 5.82 6.89 -7.27
C ALA A 141 6.77 5.76 -7.70
N VAL A 142 7.96 5.70 -7.10
CA VAL A 142 8.96 4.66 -7.41
C VAL A 142 8.47 3.28 -7.00
N GLY A 143 8.01 3.11 -5.76
CA GLY A 143 7.50 1.84 -5.29
C GLY A 143 6.28 1.36 -6.07
N GLY A 144 5.34 2.25 -6.35
CA GLY A 144 4.18 1.92 -7.16
C GLY A 144 4.53 1.52 -8.60
N LEU A 145 5.53 2.17 -9.22
CA LEU A 145 6.04 1.80 -10.54
C LEU A 145 6.64 0.39 -10.54
N MET A 146 7.40 0.02 -9.48
CA MET A 146 7.88 -1.35 -9.30
C MET A 146 6.71 -2.34 -9.22
N GLY A 147 5.62 -1.99 -8.53
CA GLY A 147 4.39 -2.77 -8.47
C GLY A 147 3.75 -2.99 -9.84
N VAL A 148 3.72 -1.95 -10.67
CA VAL A 148 3.24 -2.04 -12.07
C VAL A 148 4.09 -3.02 -12.88
N MET A 149 5.42 -2.96 -12.78
CA MET A 149 6.32 -3.88 -13.49
C MET A 149 6.05 -5.33 -13.11
N VAL A 150 6.00 -5.62 -11.81
CA VAL A 150 5.73 -6.98 -11.31
C VAL A 150 4.32 -7.45 -11.68
N TYR A 151 3.33 -6.57 -11.67
CA TYR A 151 2.00 -6.90 -12.17
C TYR A 151 2.02 -7.44 -13.60
N PHE A 152 2.78 -6.83 -14.52
CA PHE A 152 2.88 -7.32 -15.90
C PHE A 152 3.57 -8.69 -15.99
N VAL A 153 4.58 -8.93 -15.16
CA VAL A 153 5.23 -10.26 -15.06
C VAL A 153 4.22 -11.31 -14.58
N LEU A 154 3.48 -11.02 -13.50
CA LEU A 154 2.45 -11.91 -12.96
C LEU A 154 1.30 -12.14 -13.96
N LYS A 155 0.94 -11.13 -14.74
CA LYS A 155 -0.09 -11.25 -15.78
C LYS A 155 0.37 -12.14 -16.93
N ARG A 156 1.63 -11.99 -17.39
CA ARG A 156 2.21 -12.81 -18.46
C ARG A 156 2.38 -14.27 -18.05
N SER A 157 2.76 -14.56 -16.82
CA SER A 157 2.91 -15.92 -16.29
C SER A 157 1.56 -16.64 -16.05
N GLY A 158 0.44 -15.94 -16.18
CA GLY A 158 -0.87 -16.47 -15.84
C GLY A 158 -1.14 -16.64 -14.32
N LEU A 159 -0.15 -16.34 -13.50
CA LEU A 159 -0.24 -16.48 -12.04
C LEU A 159 -1.28 -15.54 -11.43
N LEU A 160 -1.42 -14.34 -12.00
CA LEU A 160 -2.39 -13.35 -11.55
C LEU A 160 -3.82 -13.89 -11.59
N ASN A 161 -4.18 -14.64 -12.64
CA ASN A 161 -5.53 -15.23 -12.79
C ASN A 161 -5.80 -16.35 -11.80
N ARG A 162 -4.75 -16.97 -11.24
CA ARG A 162 -4.87 -18.06 -10.23
C ARG A 162 -5.01 -17.48 -8.80
N ILE A 163 -4.40 -16.32 -8.55
CA ILE A 163 -4.31 -15.73 -7.20
C ILE A 163 -5.40 -14.66 -7.00
N LYS A 164 -5.85 -14.00 -8.08
CA LYS A 164 -6.76 -12.87 -8.02
C LYS A 164 -8.08 -13.25 -7.37
N ILE A 165 -8.49 -12.43 -6.42
CA ILE A 165 -9.80 -12.51 -5.79
C ILE A 165 -10.79 -11.78 -6.71
N ASP A 166 -11.85 -12.47 -7.15
CA ASP A 166 -12.95 -11.78 -7.85
C ASP A 166 -13.67 -10.89 -6.85
N PHE A 167 -13.65 -9.60 -7.11
CA PHE A 167 -14.40 -8.61 -6.34
C PHE A 167 -15.83 -8.56 -6.89
N GLU A 168 -16.76 -9.19 -6.23
CA GLU A 168 -18.19 -8.93 -6.32
C GLU A 168 -18.61 -7.91 -5.28
#